data_0d6564a3272322cf4b40fd6a19bf53e9
#
_entry.id   0d6564a3272322cf4b40fd6a19bf53e9
#
_cell.length_a   1.000
_cell.length_b   1.000
_cell.length_c   1.000
_cell.angle_alpha   90.00
_cell.angle_beta   90.00
_cell.angle_gamma   90.00
#
_symmetry.space_group_name_H-M   'P 1'
#
loop_
_entity.id
_entity.type
_entity.pdbx_description
1 polymer ?
#
loop_
_entity_poly.entity_id
_entity_poly.type
_entity_poly.pdbx_seq_one_letter_code
_entity_poly.pdbx_strand_id
1 'polypeptide(L)'
;MKRLDIYPARPFIKWVGGKTQLLDDIKKILPRDLSRRDEMTYIEPFVGGGAVLFWILQEYPNITRAIINDINAELICTYRVIKHDVENLIFELNRLQNEYLPLNEVDRKEYFLVQRERFNERDTSEVETAALFIFLNRTCFNGLYRVNSKGKFNVPHGRYANPKICDEETLRADSAVLQRVEILCGDFAQTGKYAHDNVLFYFDPPYRPLTDTSCLLYTSPSPRDAHES
;
A
#
# COMPACT_ATOMS: atom_id res chain seq x y z
N MET A 1 5.12 14.33 -32.39
CA MET A 1 4.34 13.71 -31.31
C MET A 1 4.92 14.21 -29.97
N LYS A 2 4.16 15.02 -29.22
CA LYS A 2 4.54 15.35 -27.83
C LYS A 2 4.56 14.04 -27.04
N ARG A 3 5.68 13.68 -26.39
CA ARG A 3 5.68 12.67 -25.34
C ARG A 3 4.62 13.12 -24.34
N LEU A 4 3.57 12.34 -24.21
CA LEU A 4 2.71 12.43 -23.01
C LEU A 4 3.65 12.16 -21.84
N ASP A 5 3.79 13.15 -20.95
CA ASP A 5 4.50 12.96 -19.70
C ASP A 5 3.70 11.91 -18.91
N ILE A 6 4.09 10.64 -19.07
CA ILE A 6 3.47 9.54 -18.32
C ILE A 6 3.99 9.67 -16.90
N TYR A 7 3.14 10.09 -16.01
CA TYR A 7 3.46 10.18 -14.58
C TYR A 7 3.76 8.77 -14.08
N PRO A 8 4.91 8.53 -13.42
CA PRO A 8 5.25 7.18 -12.98
C PRO A 8 4.36 6.76 -11.80
N ALA A 9 3.85 5.54 -11.87
CA ALA A 9 3.18 4.89 -10.74
C ALA A 9 4.18 4.69 -9.58
N ARG A 10 3.72 4.91 -8.35
CA ARG A 10 4.55 4.84 -7.14
C ARG A 10 3.67 4.67 -5.88
N PRO A 11 4.24 4.32 -4.71
CA PRO A 11 3.46 4.16 -3.49
C PRO A 11 2.54 5.35 -3.20
N PHE A 12 1.24 5.10 -3.10
CA PHE A 12 0.22 6.11 -2.79
C PHE A 12 0.16 6.48 -1.30
N ILE A 13 0.83 5.70 -0.44
CA ILE A 13 0.95 5.93 1.01
C ILE A 13 2.40 5.79 1.48
N LYS A 14 2.68 6.29 2.67
CA LYS A 14 3.89 5.92 3.42
C LYS A 14 3.64 4.59 4.10
N TRP A 15 4.58 3.65 3.97
CA TRP A 15 4.47 2.34 4.59
C TRP A 15 5.77 1.95 5.28
N VAL A 16 5.67 1.40 6.50
CA VAL A 16 6.85 0.96 7.26
C VAL A 16 7.55 -0.16 6.50
N GLY A 17 8.87 -0.06 6.38
CA GLY A 17 9.66 -1.03 5.60
C GLY A 17 9.60 -0.81 4.08
N GLY A 18 9.02 0.31 3.61
CA GLY A 18 8.97 0.63 2.18
C GLY A 18 10.36 0.59 1.53
N LYS A 19 10.47 -0.11 0.38
CA LYS A 19 11.73 -0.45 -0.28
C LYS A 19 12.18 0.57 -1.34
N THR A 20 11.57 1.75 -1.39
CA THR A 20 11.90 2.77 -2.43
C THR A 20 13.39 3.10 -2.50
N GLN A 21 14.08 3.14 -1.34
CA GLN A 21 15.52 3.39 -1.28
C GLN A 21 16.39 2.19 -1.64
N LEU A 22 15.80 0.99 -1.70
CA LEU A 22 16.51 -0.27 -1.97
C LEU A 22 16.26 -0.80 -3.39
N LEU A 23 15.51 -0.09 -4.24
CA LEU A 23 15.17 -0.55 -5.58
C LEU A 23 16.40 -0.85 -6.45
N ASP A 24 17.43 -0.01 -6.36
CA ASP A 24 18.68 -0.22 -7.09
C ASP A 24 19.44 -1.48 -6.60
N ASP A 25 19.37 -1.79 -5.31
CA ASP A 25 19.98 -3.01 -4.77
C ASP A 25 19.15 -4.25 -5.12
N ILE A 26 17.82 -4.14 -5.08
CA ILE A 26 16.91 -5.21 -5.55
C ILE A 26 17.20 -5.50 -7.02
N LYS A 27 17.37 -4.47 -7.87
CA LYS A 27 17.71 -4.64 -9.28
C LYS A 27 18.97 -5.48 -9.51
N LYS A 28 19.98 -5.33 -8.66
CA LYS A 28 21.26 -6.06 -8.76
C LYS A 28 21.14 -7.56 -8.49
N ILE A 29 20.15 -7.96 -7.68
CA ILE A 29 19.94 -9.37 -7.27
C ILE A 29 18.91 -10.10 -8.12
N LEU A 30 18.17 -9.39 -8.99
CA LEU A 30 17.24 -10.01 -9.92
C LEU A 30 17.98 -10.89 -10.94
N PRO A 31 17.32 -11.94 -11.49
CA PRO A 31 17.90 -12.77 -12.55
C PRO A 31 18.35 -11.92 -13.74
N ARG A 32 19.59 -12.10 -14.19
CA ARG A 32 20.19 -11.30 -15.29
C ARG A 32 19.45 -11.44 -16.62
N ASP A 33 18.74 -12.54 -16.80
CA ASP A 33 17.94 -12.87 -17.99
C ASP A 33 16.48 -12.45 -17.87
N LEU A 34 16.06 -11.82 -16.74
CA LEU A 34 14.67 -11.47 -16.46
C LEU A 34 14.00 -10.71 -17.61
N SER A 35 14.67 -9.72 -18.16
CA SER A 35 14.15 -8.90 -19.27
C SER A 35 14.07 -9.64 -20.62
N ARG A 36 14.67 -10.84 -20.73
CA ARG A 36 14.71 -11.65 -21.95
C ARG A 36 13.72 -12.81 -21.92
N ARG A 37 13.10 -13.07 -20.75
CA ARG A 37 12.09 -14.12 -20.62
C ARG A 37 10.78 -13.66 -21.24
N ASP A 38 10.09 -14.59 -21.85
CA ASP A 38 8.75 -14.35 -22.37
C ASP A 38 7.75 -14.28 -21.20
N GLU A 39 6.66 -13.57 -21.40
CA GLU A 39 5.48 -13.42 -20.50
C GLU A 39 5.65 -13.91 -19.05
N MET A 40 6.16 -13.01 -18.21
CA MET A 40 6.40 -13.30 -16.80
C MET A 40 5.19 -12.94 -15.93
N THR A 41 4.99 -13.72 -14.88
CA THR A 41 4.09 -13.36 -13.77
C THR A 41 4.93 -12.93 -12.56
N TYR A 42 4.59 -11.77 -11.97
CA TYR A 42 5.19 -11.29 -10.73
C TYR A 42 4.27 -11.57 -9.54
N ILE A 43 4.80 -12.04 -8.43
CA ILE A 43 4.00 -12.34 -7.22
C ILE A 43 4.66 -11.71 -5.99
N GLU A 44 3.89 -10.88 -5.28
CA GLU A 44 4.31 -10.20 -4.05
C GLU A 44 3.34 -10.51 -2.91
N PRO A 45 3.63 -11.53 -2.08
CA PRO A 45 2.76 -12.00 -1.00
C PRO A 45 2.59 -11.02 0.17
N PHE A 46 3.47 -10.01 0.30
CA PHE A 46 3.49 -8.99 1.34
C PHE A 46 3.68 -7.61 0.71
N VAL A 47 2.66 -7.14 -0.05
CA VAL A 47 2.84 -5.97 -0.94
C VAL A 47 3.08 -4.67 -0.19
N GLY A 48 2.49 -4.49 1.02
CA GLY A 48 2.59 -3.25 1.76
C GLY A 48 2.27 -2.02 0.90
N GLY A 49 3.16 -1.03 0.88
CA GLY A 49 2.98 0.19 0.08
C GLY A 49 3.22 0.03 -1.43
N GLY A 50 3.63 -1.14 -1.91
CA GLY A 50 3.79 -1.45 -3.34
C GLY A 50 5.01 -0.83 -4.02
N ALA A 51 6.06 -0.48 -3.29
CA ALA A 51 7.24 0.15 -3.87
C ALA A 51 7.91 -0.75 -4.94
N VAL A 52 8.04 -2.05 -4.66
CA VAL A 52 8.63 -3.00 -5.61
C VAL A 52 7.64 -3.32 -6.72
N LEU A 53 6.36 -3.53 -6.41
CA LEU A 53 5.30 -3.75 -7.38
C LEU A 53 5.29 -2.68 -8.49
N PHE A 54 5.11 -1.42 -8.11
CA PHE A 54 5.00 -0.33 -9.08
C PHE A 54 6.28 -0.15 -9.89
N TRP A 55 7.45 -0.28 -9.25
CA TRP A 55 8.73 -0.20 -9.94
C TRP A 55 8.93 -1.34 -10.94
N ILE A 56 8.76 -2.60 -10.53
CA ILE A 56 9.09 -3.76 -11.36
C ILE A 56 8.16 -3.86 -12.59
N LEU A 57 6.88 -3.50 -12.42
CA LEU A 57 5.92 -3.51 -13.52
C LEU A 57 6.20 -2.44 -14.57
N GLN A 58 6.87 -1.34 -14.21
CA GLN A 58 7.25 -0.29 -15.15
C GLN A 58 8.62 -0.56 -15.79
N GLU A 59 9.55 -1.17 -15.04
CA GLU A 59 10.91 -1.47 -15.48
C GLU A 59 10.96 -2.69 -16.42
N TYR A 60 10.08 -3.69 -16.21
CA TYR A 60 10.05 -4.95 -16.94
C TYR A 60 8.72 -5.16 -17.68
N PRO A 61 8.59 -4.68 -18.94
CA PRO A 61 7.34 -4.80 -19.72
C PRO A 61 6.91 -6.23 -20.01
N ASN A 62 7.84 -7.19 -20.00
CA ASN A 62 7.59 -8.62 -20.17
C ASN A 62 6.90 -9.26 -18.93
N ILE A 63 6.79 -8.55 -17.81
CA ILE A 63 5.92 -8.94 -16.70
C ILE A 63 4.51 -8.46 -17.05
N THR A 64 3.73 -9.35 -17.65
CA THR A 64 2.40 -9.02 -18.20
C THR A 64 1.27 -9.18 -17.17
N ARG A 65 1.52 -9.93 -16.09
CA ARG A 65 0.59 -10.18 -15.00
C ARG A 65 1.29 -10.04 -13.65
N ALA A 66 0.58 -9.54 -12.65
CA ALA A 66 1.05 -9.60 -11.27
C ALA A 66 -0.05 -10.11 -10.33
N ILE A 67 0.35 -10.73 -9.22
CA ILE A 67 -0.52 -11.13 -8.12
C ILE A 67 0.07 -10.52 -6.85
N ILE A 68 -0.73 -9.74 -6.14
CA ILE A 68 -0.34 -9.15 -4.86
C ILE A 68 -1.23 -9.65 -3.74
N ASN A 69 -0.68 -9.70 -2.55
CA ASN A 69 -1.40 -10.04 -1.34
C ASN A 69 -0.92 -9.22 -0.16
N ASP A 70 -1.81 -8.95 0.76
CA ASP A 70 -1.49 -8.47 2.11
C ASP A 70 -2.58 -8.95 3.06
N ILE A 71 -2.24 -9.07 4.34
CA ILE A 71 -3.21 -9.42 5.38
C ILE A 71 -4.06 -8.22 5.80
N ASN A 72 -3.58 -7.00 5.54
CA ASN A 72 -4.27 -5.76 5.90
C ASN A 72 -5.44 -5.49 4.95
N ALA A 73 -6.66 -5.69 5.44
CA ALA A 73 -7.87 -5.57 4.64
C ALA A 73 -8.12 -4.14 4.14
N GLU A 74 -7.80 -3.12 4.93
CA GLU A 74 -7.98 -1.71 4.55
C GLU A 74 -6.99 -1.28 3.46
N LEU A 75 -5.75 -1.76 3.57
CA LEU A 75 -4.75 -1.57 2.53
C LEU A 75 -5.21 -2.22 1.21
N ILE A 76 -5.67 -3.46 1.26
CA ILE A 76 -6.15 -4.19 0.08
C ILE A 76 -7.43 -3.57 -0.48
N CYS A 77 -8.36 -3.11 0.37
CA CYS A 77 -9.51 -2.32 -0.06
C CYS A 77 -9.06 -1.09 -0.86
N THR A 78 -8.05 -0.37 -0.37
CA THR A 78 -7.50 0.81 -1.04
C THR A 78 -6.91 0.47 -2.42
N TYR A 79 -6.15 -0.62 -2.54
CA TYR A 79 -5.65 -1.10 -3.85
C TYR A 79 -6.78 -1.41 -4.83
N ARG A 80 -7.86 -2.06 -4.36
CA ARG A 80 -9.02 -2.39 -5.19
C ARG A 80 -9.76 -1.14 -5.66
N VAL A 81 -9.95 -0.16 -4.77
CA VAL A 81 -10.58 1.13 -5.13
C VAL A 81 -9.72 1.90 -6.12
N ILE A 82 -8.39 1.98 -5.94
CA ILE A 82 -7.50 2.60 -6.93
C ILE A 82 -7.61 1.90 -8.28
N LYS A 83 -7.71 0.57 -8.29
CA LYS A 83 -7.84 -0.20 -9.54
C LYS A 83 -9.18 0.03 -10.25
N HIS A 84 -10.29 0.07 -9.52
CA HIS A 84 -11.63 -0.03 -10.11
C HIS A 84 -12.44 1.25 -10.07
N ASP A 85 -12.13 2.19 -9.15
CA ASP A 85 -12.92 3.39 -8.90
C ASP A 85 -12.08 4.60 -8.49
N VAL A 86 -10.99 4.82 -9.22
CA VAL A 86 -10.00 5.86 -8.88
C VAL A 86 -10.56 7.28 -8.91
N GLU A 87 -11.52 7.58 -9.79
CA GLU A 87 -12.06 8.94 -9.90
C GLU A 87 -12.94 9.31 -8.70
N ASN A 88 -13.76 8.39 -8.20
CA ASN A 88 -14.50 8.61 -6.96
C ASN A 88 -13.57 8.71 -5.73
N LEU A 89 -12.48 7.94 -5.70
CA LEU A 89 -11.45 8.08 -4.66
C LEU A 89 -10.80 9.46 -4.70
N ILE A 90 -10.42 9.94 -5.88
CA ILE A 90 -9.84 11.28 -6.08
C ILE A 90 -10.84 12.37 -5.62
N PHE A 91 -12.12 12.23 -5.97
CA PHE A 91 -13.17 13.15 -5.54
C PHE A 91 -13.24 13.23 -4.00
N GLU A 92 -13.30 12.09 -3.31
CA GLU A 92 -13.35 12.04 -1.84
C GLU A 92 -12.07 12.58 -1.18
N LEU A 93 -10.90 12.25 -1.73
CA LEU A 93 -9.63 12.79 -1.23
C LEU A 93 -9.52 14.31 -1.41
N ASN A 94 -10.01 14.85 -2.52
CA ASN A 94 -10.06 16.28 -2.74
C ASN A 94 -11.03 16.97 -1.76
N ARG A 95 -12.17 16.34 -1.48
CA ARG A 95 -13.11 16.85 -0.46
C ARG A 95 -12.42 16.93 0.91
N LEU A 96 -11.81 15.83 1.38
CA LEU A 96 -11.08 15.79 2.65
C LEU A 96 -9.93 16.81 2.69
N GLN A 97 -9.20 16.97 1.59
CA GLN A 97 -8.11 17.94 1.48
C GLN A 97 -8.60 19.38 1.58
N ASN A 98 -9.67 19.71 0.87
CA ASN A 98 -10.25 21.07 0.85
C ASN A 98 -10.90 21.45 2.19
N GLU A 99 -11.44 20.48 2.92
CA GLU A 99 -11.96 20.69 4.27
C GLU A 99 -10.81 20.84 5.30
N TYR A 100 -9.74 20.08 5.16
CA TYR A 100 -8.65 20.02 6.15
C TYR A 100 -7.62 21.15 6.02
N LEU A 101 -7.16 21.47 4.80
CA LEU A 101 -6.02 22.37 4.61
C LEU A 101 -6.27 23.83 5.08
N PRO A 102 -7.48 24.42 4.95
CA PRO A 102 -7.75 25.77 5.42
C PRO A 102 -7.80 25.91 6.95
N LEU A 103 -7.94 24.82 7.69
CA LEU A 103 -8.07 24.83 9.15
C LEU A 103 -6.75 25.23 9.83
N ASN A 104 -6.84 25.86 11.00
CA ASN A 104 -5.71 26.08 11.89
C ASN A 104 -5.28 24.77 12.58
N GLU A 105 -4.16 24.76 13.31
CA GLU A 105 -3.60 23.53 13.88
C GLU A 105 -4.55 22.81 14.87
N VAL A 106 -5.29 23.57 15.66
CA VAL A 106 -6.23 23.02 16.64
C VAL A 106 -7.39 22.32 15.92
N ASP A 107 -8.01 23.01 14.98
CA ASP A 107 -9.15 22.50 14.23
C ASP A 107 -8.74 21.34 13.30
N ARG A 108 -7.52 21.36 12.74
CA ARG A 108 -6.96 20.22 11.99
C ARG A 108 -6.84 18.97 12.85
N LYS A 109 -6.41 19.12 14.11
CA LYS A 109 -6.33 18.00 15.02
C LYS A 109 -7.72 17.44 15.35
N GLU A 110 -8.69 18.31 15.57
CA GLU A 110 -10.08 17.89 15.82
C GLU A 110 -10.67 17.19 14.60
N TYR A 111 -10.55 17.78 13.42
CA TYR A 111 -10.97 17.17 12.17
C TYR A 111 -10.33 15.79 11.94
N PHE A 112 -9.02 15.67 12.15
CA PHE A 112 -8.31 14.39 12.08
C PHE A 112 -8.90 13.35 13.03
N LEU A 113 -9.22 13.73 14.28
CA LEU A 113 -9.80 12.81 15.25
C LEU A 113 -11.19 12.34 14.83
N VAL A 114 -12.02 13.23 14.29
CA VAL A 114 -13.35 12.89 13.74
C VAL A 114 -13.21 11.89 12.59
N GLN A 115 -12.33 12.14 11.62
CA GLN A 115 -12.11 11.23 10.49
C GLN A 115 -11.52 9.88 10.95
N ARG A 116 -10.68 9.90 12.00
CA ARG A 116 -10.14 8.66 12.59
C ARG A 116 -11.23 7.80 13.24
N GLU A 117 -12.15 8.40 13.99
CA GLU A 117 -13.27 7.65 14.55
C GLU A 117 -14.19 7.13 13.44
N ARG A 118 -14.50 7.93 12.41
CA ARG A 118 -15.26 7.51 11.24
C ARG A 118 -14.63 6.28 10.55
N PHE A 119 -13.31 6.30 10.35
CA PHE A 119 -12.57 5.14 9.83
C PHE A 119 -12.68 3.91 10.75
N ASN A 120 -12.68 4.11 12.06
CA ASN A 120 -12.73 3.05 13.07
C ASN A 120 -14.12 2.45 13.26
N GLU A 121 -15.18 3.08 12.80
CA GLU A 121 -16.56 2.55 12.83
C GLU A 121 -16.74 1.35 11.91
N ARG A 122 -15.96 1.29 10.81
CA ARG A 122 -15.99 0.17 9.86
C ARG A 122 -17.32 -0.03 9.11
N ASP A 123 -18.14 1.02 9.02
CA ASP A 123 -19.45 1.02 8.35
C ASP A 123 -19.50 1.94 7.12
N THR A 124 -18.33 2.27 6.58
CA THR A 124 -18.14 3.13 5.41
C THR A 124 -18.14 2.32 4.10
N SER A 125 -18.45 3.00 2.98
CA SER A 125 -18.24 2.42 1.66
C SER A 125 -16.75 2.11 1.41
N GLU A 126 -16.44 1.25 0.42
CA GLU A 126 -15.04 0.95 0.07
C GLU A 126 -14.27 2.20 -0.36
N VAL A 127 -14.91 3.10 -1.12
CA VAL A 127 -14.30 4.38 -1.56
C VAL A 127 -14.02 5.28 -0.36
N GLU A 128 -14.97 5.44 0.56
CA GLU A 128 -14.78 6.23 1.77
C GLU A 128 -13.69 5.60 2.67
N THR A 129 -13.68 4.28 2.85
CA THR A 129 -12.65 3.57 3.60
C THR A 129 -11.26 3.84 3.01
N ALA A 130 -11.11 3.73 1.69
CA ALA A 130 -9.85 3.99 0.99
C ALA A 130 -9.41 5.46 1.11
N ALA A 131 -10.33 6.41 0.98
CA ALA A 131 -10.06 7.83 1.13
C ALA A 131 -9.62 8.17 2.57
N LEU A 132 -10.31 7.66 3.57
CA LEU A 132 -9.95 7.83 4.98
C LEU A 132 -8.61 7.17 5.30
N PHE A 133 -8.33 5.98 4.77
CA PHE A 133 -7.06 5.30 4.95
C PHE A 133 -5.88 6.14 4.43
N ILE A 134 -5.99 6.68 3.21
CA ILE A 134 -4.96 7.56 2.63
C ILE A 134 -4.88 8.87 3.42
N PHE A 135 -6.00 9.53 3.74
CA PHE A 135 -6.04 10.76 4.52
C PHE A 135 -5.32 10.60 5.86
N LEU A 136 -5.67 9.56 6.63
CA LEU A 136 -5.08 9.29 7.93
C LEU A 136 -3.58 9.02 7.80
N ASN A 137 -3.14 8.22 6.82
CA ASN A 137 -1.73 7.96 6.57
C ASN A 137 -0.95 9.25 6.23
N ARG A 138 -1.52 10.14 5.43
CA ARG A 138 -0.89 11.41 5.00
C ARG A 138 -0.85 12.46 6.11
N THR A 139 -1.74 12.38 7.10
CA THR A 139 -1.90 13.39 8.15
C THR A 139 -1.51 12.90 9.55
N CYS A 140 -1.31 11.61 9.77
CA CYS A 140 -0.86 11.07 11.05
C CYS A 140 0.67 11.18 11.24
N PHE A 141 1.12 10.97 12.47
CA PHE A 141 2.53 11.00 12.84
C PHE A 141 3.35 9.99 12.02
N ASN A 142 4.34 10.48 11.28
CA ASN A 142 5.27 9.74 10.42
C ASN A 142 4.63 8.85 9.34
N GLY A 143 3.35 9.01 9.04
CA GLY A 143 2.65 8.16 8.07
C GLY A 143 2.57 6.71 8.53
N LEU A 144 2.53 6.47 9.83
CA LEU A 144 2.46 5.12 10.39
C LEU A 144 1.04 4.54 10.23
N TYR A 145 0.97 3.24 10.09
CA TYR A 145 -0.26 2.50 10.31
C TYR A 145 -0.10 1.64 11.57
N ARG A 146 -0.97 1.82 12.54
CA ARG A 146 -0.98 1.06 13.79
C ARG A 146 -2.40 0.94 14.31
N VAL A 147 -2.75 -0.25 14.79
CA VAL A 147 -4.01 -0.52 15.46
C VAL A 147 -3.77 -0.94 16.91
N ASN A 148 -4.74 -0.67 17.77
CA ASN A 148 -4.74 -1.17 19.16
C ASN A 148 -5.24 -2.62 19.22
N SER A 149 -5.31 -3.20 20.42
CA SER A 149 -5.81 -4.57 20.67
C SER A 149 -7.26 -4.81 20.24
N LYS A 150 -8.03 -3.72 19.98
CA LYS A 150 -9.41 -3.79 19.45
C LYS A 150 -9.46 -3.62 17.93
N GLY A 151 -8.31 -3.61 17.24
CA GLY A 151 -8.22 -3.41 15.79
C GLY A 151 -8.47 -1.95 15.34
N LYS A 152 -8.58 -0.98 16.26
CA LYS A 152 -8.82 0.43 15.92
C LYS A 152 -7.51 1.16 15.63
N PHE A 153 -7.48 1.92 14.51
CA PHE A 153 -6.36 2.81 14.18
C PHE A 153 -6.16 3.86 15.27
N ASN A 154 -4.93 4.00 15.78
CA ASN A 154 -4.62 4.80 16.97
C ASN A 154 -3.38 5.68 16.85
N VAL A 155 -2.87 5.92 15.64
CA VAL A 155 -1.74 6.83 15.44
C VAL A 155 -2.21 8.27 15.68
N PRO A 156 -1.41 9.11 16.38
CA PRO A 156 -1.76 10.51 16.63
C PRO A 156 -1.62 11.38 15.37
N HIS A 157 -2.23 12.57 15.41
CA HIS A 157 -2.08 13.60 14.38
C HIS A 157 -0.62 14.02 14.18
N GLY A 158 -0.18 14.21 12.93
CA GLY A 158 1.23 14.43 12.56
C GLY A 158 1.67 15.88 12.46
N ARG A 159 0.77 16.87 12.58
CA ARG A 159 1.03 18.32 12.56
C ARG A 159 1.79 18.81 11.30
N TYR A 160 1.56 18.19 10.14
CA TYR A 160 2.18 18.66 8.90
C TYR A 160 1.53 19.96 8.41
N ALA A 161 2.36 20.93 8.01
CA ALA A 161 1.89 22.23 7.52
C ALA A 161 1.09 22.11 6.21
N ASN A 162 1.61 21.31 5.27
CA ASN A 162 0.98 21.12 3.95
C ASN A 162 1.11 19.67 3.48
N PRO A 163 0.36 18.71 4.07
CA PRO A 163 0.39 17.32 3.62
C PRO A 163 -0.28 17.19 2.25
N LYS A 164 0.37 16.48 1.31
CA LYS A 164 -0.25 16.12 0.03
C LYS A 164 -1.22 14.96 0.26
N ILE A 165 -2.48 15.26 0.51
CA ILE A 165 -3.53 14.28 0.80
C ILE A 165 -3.98 13.61 -0.49
N CYS A 166 -4.37 14.39 -1.50
CA CYS A 166 -4.70 13.91 -2.83
C CYS A 166 -3.53 14.09 -3.80
N ASP A 167 -3.04 13.00 -4.37
CA ASP A 167 -2.04 12.98 -5.45
C ASP A 167 -2.68 12.33 -6.68
N GLU A 168 -3.54 13.11 -7.37
CA GLU A 168 -4.37 12.62 -8.48
C GLU A 168 -3.56 11.94 -9.58
N GLU A 169 -2.44 12.55 -9.97
CA GLU A 169 -1.58 12.03 -11.04
C GLU A 169 -0.99 10.67 -10.68
N THR A 170 -0.51 10.53 -9.43
CA THR A 170 -0.03 9.25 -8.92
C THR A 170 -1.15 8.21 -8.88
N LEU A 171 -2.33 8.56 -8.36
CA LEU A 171 -3.46 7.62 -8.25
C LEU A 171 -3.94 7.12 -9.62
N ARG A 172 -4.01 7.99 -10.63
CA ARG A 172 -4.35 7.58 -12.01
C ARG A 172 -3.28 6.71 -12.63
N ALA A 173 -1.99 7.02 -12.40
CA ALA A 173 -0.89 6.20 -12.87
C ALA A 173 -0.90 4.82 -12.20
N ASP A 174 -1.13 4.78 -10.88
CA ASP A 174 -1.27 3.53 -10.12
C ASP A 174 -2.44 2.70 -10.62
N SER A 175 -3.60 3.32 -10.86
CA SER A 175 -4.78 2.67 -11.43
C SER A 175 -4.47 2.00 -12.77
N ALA A 176 -3.77 2.69 -13.66
CA ALA A 176 -3.39 2.15 -14.97
C ALA A 176 -2.47 0.92 -14.85
N VAL A 177 -1.49 0.95 -13.94
CA VAL A 177 -0.59 -0.19 -13.68
C VAL A 177 -1.35 -1.36 -13.05
N LEU A 178 -2.27 -1.07 -12.13
CA LEU A 178 -3.04 -2.09 -11.40
C LEU A 178 -4.02 -2.88 -12.29
N GLN A 179 -4.33 -2.44 -13.54
CA GLN A 179 -5.24 -3.18 -14.41
C GLN A 179 -4.77 -4.61 -14.70
N ARG A 180 -3.47 -4.87 -14.71
CA ARG A 180 -2.88 -6.21 -14.91
C ARG A 180 -2.53 -6.95 -13.60
N VAL A 181 -3.02 -6.45 -12.45
CA VAL A 181 -2.71 -6.98 -11.11
C VAL A 181 -3.93 -7.68 -10.53
N GLU A 182 -3.79 -8.92 -10.13
CA GLU A 182 -4.75 -9.64 -9.29
C GLU A 182 -4.48 -9.30 -7.82
N ILE A 183 -5.53 -8.95 -7.06
CA ILE A 183 -5.41 -8.42 -5.70
C ILE A 183 -6.07 -9.38 -4.72
N LEU A 184 -5.26 -10.03 -3.89
CA LEU A 184 -5.68 -10.97 -2.86
C LEU A 184 -5.64 -10.30 -1.47
N CYS A 185 -6.41 -10.83 -0.51
CA CYS A 185 -6.41 -10.41 0.87
C CYS A 185 -6.37 -11.62 1.79
N GLY A 186 -5.43 -11.66 2.73
CA GLY A 186 -5.36 -12.70 3.75
C GLY A 186 -3.99 -13.36 3.84
N ASP A 187 -3.97 -14.64 4.21
CA ASP A 187 -2.73 -15.39 4.41
C ASP A 187 -1.93 -15.48 3.11
N PHE A 188 -0.61 -15.27 3.22
CA PHE A 188 0.31 -15.29 2.09
C PHE A 188 0.38 -16.66 1.38
N ALA A 189 0.08 -17.76 2.10
CA ALA A 189 0.13 -19.11 1.55
C ALA A 189 -0.84 -19.28 0.36
N GLN A 190 -1.91 -18.49 0.29
CA GLN A 190 -2.81 -18.52 -0.86
C GLN A 190 -2.14 -18.14 -2.19
N THR A 191 -1.00 -17.45 -2.16
CA THR A 191 -0.24 -17.11 -3.36
C THR A 191 0.50 -18.31 -3.94
N GLY A 192 0.73 -19.37 -3.15
CA GLY A 192 1.43 -20.58 -3.57
C GLY A 192 0.73 -21.33 -4.73
N LYS A 193 -0.59 -21.21 -4.86
CA LYS A 193 -1.34 -21.82 -5.99
C LYS A 193 -0.98 -21.25 -7.36
N TYR A 194 -0.31 -20.10 -7.40
CA TYR A 194 0.15 -19.45 -8.64
C TYR A 194 1.60 -19.82 -9.01
N ALA A 195 2.26 -20.70 -8.23
CA ALA A 195 3.60 -21.16 -8.52
C ALA A 195 3.60 -22.04 -9.77
N HIS A 196 4.29 -21.60 -10.82
CA HIS A 196 4.49 -22.30 -12.10
C HIS A 196 5.76 -21.80 -12.78
N ASP A 197 6.10 -22.34 -13.94
CA ASP A 197 7.21 -21.81 -14.74
C ASP A 197 6.95 -20.35 -15.13
N ASN A 198 8.00 -19.55 -15.29
CA ASN A 198 7.93 -18.11 -15.60
C ASN A 198 7.28 -17.22 -14.53
N VAL A 199 7.44 -17.58 -13.25
CA VAL A 199 7.03 -16.76 -12.11
C VAL A 199 8.23 -16.18 -11.39
N LEU A 200 8.13 -14.92 -11.01
CA LEU A 200 9.05 -14.26 -10.09
C LEU A 200 8.32 -13.95 -8.77
N PHE A 201 8.70 -14.62 -7.69
CA PHE A 201 8.24 -14.28 -6.35
C PHE A 201 9.18 -13.28 -5.69
N TYR A 202 8.61 -12.24 -5.09
CA TYR A 202 9.31 -11.32 -4.20
C TYR A 202 8.73 -11.42 -2.79
N PHE A 203 9.51 -11.94 -1.84
CA PHE A 203 9.11 -12.10 -0.45
C PHE A 203 9.78 -11.05 0.42
N ASP A 204 8.98 -10.18 1.04
CA ASP A 204 9.41 -9.20 2.04
C ASP A 204 8.50 -9.30 3.29
N PRO A 205 8.61 -10.41 4.06
CA PRO A 205 7.77 -10.62 5.22
C PRO A 205 8.05 -9.58 6.30
N PRO A 206 7.06 -9.22 7.13
CA PRO A 206 7.26 -8.32 8.26
C PRO A 206 8.34 -8.87 9.20
N TYR A 207 9.24 -7.98 9.64
CA TYR A 207 10.30 -8.35 10.57
C TYR A 207 9.73 -8.63 11.96
N ARG A 208 10.27 -9.64 12.65
CA ARG A 208 9.96 -9.84 14.07
C ARG A 208 10.42 -8.61 14.87
N PRO A 209 9.60 -8.11 15.80
CA PRO A 209 10.05 -7.07 16.72
C PRO A 209 11.21 -7.60 17.56
N LEU A 210 12.26 -6.79 17.70
CA LEU A 210 13.44 -7.13 18.51
C LEU A 210 13.16 -7.09 20.03
N THR A 211 12.03 -6.48 20.43
CA THR A 211 11.56 -6.39 21.81
C THR A 211 10.03 -6.45 21.86
N ASP A 212 9.46 -6.92 22.97
CA ASP A 212 8.01 -7.01 23.18
C ASP A 212 7.29 -5.64 23.10
N THR A 213 8.05 -4.55 23.23
CA THR A 213 7.55 -3.17 23.14
C THR A 213 7.70 -2.56 21.73
N SER A 214 8.48 -3.17 20.84
CA SER A 214 8.57 -2.73 19.44
C SER A 214 7.39 -3.32 18.66
N CYS A 215 6.23 -2.68 18.77
CA CYS A 215 5.01 -3.04 18.06
C CYS A 215 5.18 -2.78 16.56
N LEU A 216 5.86 -3.68 15.86
CA LEU A 216 5.72 -3.83 14.42
C LEU A 216 4.51 -4.73 14.19
N LEU A 217 3.53 -4.18 13.55
CA LEU A 217 2.23 -4.69 13.17
C LEU A 217 2.31 -6.12 12.62
N TYR A 218 1.73 -7.06 13.32
CA TYR A 218 1.54 -8.47 12.97
C TYR A 218 2.70 -9.42 13.34
N THR A 219 2.55 -10.07 14.47
CA THR A 219 3.16 -11.39 14.73
C THR A 219 2.46 -12.42 13.85
N SER A 220 2.93 -12.59 12.61
CA SER A 220 2.63 -13.82 11.89
C SER A 220 3.42 -14.94 12.56
N PRO A 221 2.80 -16.05 13.00
CA PRO A 221 3.56 -17.19 13.50
C PRO A 221 4.52 -17.66 12.40
N SER A 222 5.80 -17.78 12.76
CA SER A 222 6.80 -18.34 11.85
C SER A 222 6.47 -19.81 11.58
N PRO A 223 6.70 -20.33 10.36
CA PRO A 223 6.62 -21.77 10.11
C PRO A 223 7.44 -22.65 11.05
N ARG A 224 8.43 -22.07 11.77
CA ARG A 224 9.22 -22.76 12.80
C ARG A 224 8.47 -22.94 14.12
N ASP A 225 7.47 -22.12 14.41
CA ASP A 225 6.70 -22.19 15.67
C ASP A 225 5.62 -23.28 15.62
N ALA A 226 5.39 -23.90 14.46
CA ALA A 226 4.43 -25.00 14.26
C ALA A 226 4.99 -26.39 14.60
N HIS A 227 6.27 -26.49 15.00
CA HIS A 227 6.92 -27.77 15.32
C HIS A 227 7.28 -27.96 16.79
N GLU A 228 6.91 -27.03 17.68
CA GLU A 228 7.09 -27.18 19.13
C GLU A 228 5.74 -27.13 19.87
N SER A 229 4.94 -28.17 19.69
CA SER A 229 3.81 -28.50 20.59
C SER A 229 3.45 -29.97 20.46
#